data_9bd66b51708e42f40436f9609ebb01e1
#
_entry.id   9bd66b51708e42f40436f9609ebb01e1
#
_cell.length_a   1.000
_cell.length_b   1.000
_cell.length_c   1.000
_cell.angle_alpha   90.00
_cell.angle_beta   90.00
_cell.angle_gamma   90.00
#
_symmetry.space_group_name_H-M   'P 1'
#
loop_
_entity.id
_entity.type
_entity.pdbx_description
1 polymer ?
#
loop_
_entity_poly.entity_id
_entity_poly.type
_entity_poly.pdbx_seq_one_letter_code
_entity_poly.pdbx_strand_id
1 'polypeptide(L)'
;VAISARECPECGYAFPPPLATKHDPTPDERLEILRGKAAIVRWDVQRVDYREHHKKDKPTSLRVDYHCGFHQTVSEWVCFEHEGYARKRAEQWWKANGGALPVPETVDLARVRIDMGALRRVVSVTVDQREEYPKLLGVRHAEAGVVAMHVSDDEIPF
;
A
#
# COMPACT_ATOMS: atom_id res chain seq x y z
N VAL A 1 -36.60 2.84 39.69
CA VAL A 1 -37.67 2.73 38.67
C VAL A 1 -37.27 1.63 37.75
N ALA A 2 -38.10 0.57 37.62
CA ALA A 2 -37.80 -0.53 36.70
C ALA A 2 -37.91 -0.03 35.28
N ILE A 3 -36.93 -0.34 34.45
CA ILE A 3 -36.82 0.08 33.04
C ILE A 3 -38.03 -0.35 32.19
N SER A 4 -38.86 -1.26 32.68
CA SER A 4 -40.05 -1.81 32.00
C SER A 4 -41.38 -1.23 32.51
N ALA A 5 -41.37 -0.27 33.43
CA ALA A 5 -42.61 0.32 33.96
C ALA A 5 -43.26 1.21 32.89
N ARG A 6 -44.47 0.88 32.48
CA ARG A 6 -45.27 1.70 31.55
C ARG A 6 -45.97 2.88 32.18
N GLU A 7 -46.06 2.90 33.51
CA GLU A 7 -46.64 4.00 34.28
C GLU A 7 -45.70 4.40 35.40
N CYS A 8 -45.67 5.70 35.68
CA CYS A 8 -44.90 6.23 36.80
C CYS A 8 -45.62 5.86 38.11
N PRO A 9 -45.00 5.15 39.07
CA PRO A 9 -45.63 4.73 40.30
C PRO A 9 -45.94 5.91 41.24
N GLU A 10 -45.37 7.10 41.02
CA GLU A 10 -45.56 8.27 41.89
C GLU A 10 -46.65 9.21 41.40
N CYS A 11 -46.79 9.38 40.09
CA CYS A 11 -47.75 10.36 39.52
C CYS A 11 -48.74 9.75 38.53
N GLY A 12 -48.67 8.42 38.23
CA GLY A 12 -49.58 7.76 37.33
C GLY A 12 -49.42 8.10 35.83
N TYR A 13 -48.36 8.82 35.46
CA TYR A 13 -48.13 9.16 34.06
C TYR A 13 -47.82 7.90 33.23
N ALA A 14 -48.63 7.68 32.20
CA ALA A 14 -48.42 6.57 31.28
C ALA A 14 -47.38 6.99 30.17
N PHE A 15 -46.28 6.25 30.11
CA PHE A 15 -45.28 6.46 29.04
C PHE A 15 -45.83 5.95 27.72
N PRO A 16 -45.75 6.75 26.64
CA PRO A 16 -46.13 6.28 25.34
C PRO A 16 -45.29 5.06 24.94
N PRO A 17 -45.89 4.05 24.28
CA PRO A 17 -45.12 2.91 23.81
C PRO A 17 -44.00 3.39 22.88
N PRO A 18 -42.79 2.80 22.97
CA PRO A 18 -41.73 3.15 22.04
C PRO A 18 -42.22 2.94 20.60
N LEU A 19 -42.05 3.97 19.78
CA LEU A 19 -42.30 3.83 18.35
C LEU A 19 -41.52 2.63 17.86
N ALA A 20 -42.22 1.64 17.34
CA ALA A 20 -41.58 0.50 16.68
C ALA A 20 -40.82 1.02 15.44
N THR A 21 -39.56 1.42 15.65
CA THR A 21 -38.65 1.58 14.55
C THR A 21 -38.50 0.21 13.95
N LYS A 22 -38.97 0.03 12.71
CA LYS A 22 -38.57 -1.10 11.88
C LYS A 22 -37.05 -1.03 11.69
N HIS A 23 -36.30 -1.44 12.71
CA HIS A 23 -34.95 -1.87 12.50
C HIS A 23 -35.05 -3.22 11.77
N ASP A 24 -34.83 -3.18 10.49
CA ASP A 24 -34.56 -4.40 9.75
C ASP A 24 -33.20 -4.92 10.26
N PRO A 25 -33.16 -6.02 11.02
CA PRO A 25 -31.90 -6.54 11.56
C PRO A 25 -31.06 -7.26 10.50
N THR A 26 -31.50 -7.28 9.24
CA THR A 26 -30.72 -7.82 8.15
C THR A 26 -29.50 -6.92 7.96
N PRO A 27 -28.27 -7.41 8.24
CA PRO A 27 -27.07 -6.64 7.95
C PRO A 27 -27.09 -6.35 6.45
N ASP A 28 -27.10 -5.07 6.10
CA ASP A 28 -26.92 -4.68 4.71
C ASP A 28 -25.55 -5.20 4.27
N GLU A 29 -25.56 -6.25 3.45
CA GLU A 29 -24.35 -6.84 2.88
C GLU A 29 -23.51 -5.83 2.09
N ARG A 30 -24.08 -4.67 1.77
CA ARG A 30 -23.42 -3.57 1.07
C ARG A 30 -22.67 -2.60 2.00
N LEU A 31 -22.91 -2.65 3.31
CA LEU A 31 -22.14 -1.87 4.28
C LEU A 31 -20.81 -2.56 4.56
N GLU A 32 -19.81 -2.29 3.74
CA GLU A 32 -18.41 -2.77 3.91
C GLU A 32 -17.79 -2.34 5.24
N ILE A 33 -18.39 -1.37 5.94
CA ILE A 33 -17.91 -0.81 7.22
C ILE A 33 -17.79 -1.88 8.31
N LEU A 34 -18.57 -2.95 8.25
CA LEU A 34 -18.56 -4.03 9.23
C LEU A 34 -17.77 -5.27 8.78
N ARG A 35 -17.28 -5.31 7.54
CA ARG A 35 -16.57 -6.47 7.00
C ARG A 35 -15.05 -6.46 7.18
N GLY A 36 -14.50 -5.53 7.93
CA GLY A 36 -13.05 -5.41 8.08
C GLY A 36 -12.39 -4.66 6.91
N LYS A 37 -11.07 -4.63 6.93
CA LYS A 37 -10.28 -3.95 5.89
C LYS A 37 -10.52 -4.59 4.53
N ALA A 38 -10.71 -3.79 3.48
CA ALA A 38 -10.76 -4.29 2.11
C ALA A 38 -9.57 -5.23 1.86
N ALA A 39 -9.84 -6.42 1.29
CA ALA A 39 -8.82 -7.45 1.10
C ALA A 39 -7.68 -6.96 0.19
N ILE A 40 -8.04 -6.25 -0.89
CA ILE A 40 -7.10 -5.69 -1.87
C ILE A 40 -7.29 -4.18 -1.88
N VAL A 41 -6.20 -3.46 -1.63
CA VAL A 41 -6.19 -1.99 -1.56
C VAL A 41 -5.06 -1.44 -2.40
N ARG A 42 -5.23 -0.19 -2.84
CA ARG A 42 -4.17 0.58 -3.46
C ARG A 42 -3.64 1.60 -2.47
N TRP A 43 -2.33 1.66 -2.33
CA TRP A 43 -1.63 2.65 -1.53
C TRP A 43 -0.78 3.55 -2.42
N ASP A 44 -0.85 4.87 -2.19
CA ASP A 44 0.03 5.83 -2.86
C ASP A 44 1.40 5.78 -2.22
N VAL A 45 2.45 5.71 -3.06
CA VAL A 45 3.83 5.59 -2.61
C VAL A 45 4.43 6.98 -2.45
N GLN A 46 4.90 7.27 -1.24
CA GLN A 46 5.58 8.53 -0.92
C GLN A 46 7.09 8.44 -1.19
N ARG A 47 7.68 7.29 -0.85
CA ARG A 47 9.11 7.02 -0.99
C ARG A 47 9.38 5.54 -1.21
N VAL A 48 10.42 5.23 -1.95
CA VAL A 48 10.94 3.87 -2.13
C VAL A 48 12.38 3.84 -1.64
N ASP A 49 12.69 2.90 -0.75
CA ASP A 49 14.05 2.66 -0.26
C ASP A 49 14.59 1.35 -0.83
N TYR A 50 15.85 1.36 -1.24
CA TYR A 50 16.56 0.23 -1.80
C TYR A 50 17.72 -0.14 -0.89
N ARG A 51 17.69 -1.34 -0.29
CA ARG A 51 18.68 -1.79 0.68
C ARG A 51 19.21 -3.17 0.33
N GLU A 52 20.47 -3.42 0.66
CA GLU A 52 21.01 -4.76 0.64
C GLU A 52 20.40 -5.61 1.76
N HIS A 53 20.08 -6.83 1.44
CA HIS A 53 19.58 -7.79 2.41
C HIS A 53 20.45 -9.05 2.38
N HIS A 54 21.16 -9.28 3.48
CA HIS A 54 22.03 -10.43 3.68
C HIS A 54 21.31 -11.47 4.52
N LYS A 55 21.27 -12.69 4.04
CA LYS A 55 20.81 -13.84 4.80
C LYS A 55 21.93 -14.87 4.89
N LYS A 56 22.12 -15.44 6.09
CA LYS A 56 23.15 -16.45 6.32
C LYS A 56 23.05 -17.57 5.27
N ASP A 57 24.19 -17.94 4.68
CA ASP A 57 24.32 -19.00 3.67
C ASP A 57 23.50 -18.81 2.38
N LYS A 58 23.14 -17.56 2.03
CA LYS A 58 22.45 -17.22 0.77
C LYS A 58 23.10 -16.02 0.10
N PRO A 59 23.03 -15.93 -1.26
CA PRO A 59 23.46 -14.75 -1.98
C PRO A 59 22.67 -13.51 -1.54
N THR A 60 23.29 -12.34 -1.66
CA THR A 60 22.69 -11.05 -1.35
C THR A 60 21.46 -10.79 -2.22
N SER A 61 20.45 -10.22 -1.65
CA SER A 61 19.25 -9.76 -2.37
C SER A 61 19.02 -8.26 -2.16
N LEU A 62 18.40 -7.61 -3.12
CA LEU A 62 17.94 -6.24 -2.98
C LEU A 62 16.57 -6.25 -2.30
N ARG A 63 16.47 -5.60 -1.16
CA ARG A 63 15.19 -5.33 -0.50
C ARG A 63 14.68 -3.98 -0.96
N VAL A 64 13.44 -3.96 -1.41
CA VAL A 64 12.74 -2.75 -1.86
C VAL A 64 11.60 -2.48 -0.89
N ASP A 65 11.65 -1.35 -0.20
CA ASP A 65 10.64 -0.94 0.78
C ASP A 65 9.82 0.22 0.20
N TYR A 66 8.52 -0.01 -0.02
CA TYR A 66 7.57 1.00 -0.47
C TYR A 66 6.89 1.65 0.73
N HIS A 67 7.20 2.91 0.99
CA HIS A 67 6.59 3.71 2.06
C HIS A 67 5.36 4.43 1.52
N CYS A 68 4.19 4.05 2.00
CA CYS A 68 2.90 4.48 1.44
C CYS A 68 2.10 5.42 2.35
N GLY A 69 2.60 5.70 3.55
CA GLY A 69 1.93 6.55 4.50
C GLY A 69 2.43 6.31 5.92
N PHE A 70 1.69 6.83 6.88
CA PHE A 70 2.05 6.68 8.27
C PHE A 70 1.92 5.20 8.68
N HIS A 71 3.03 4.54 8.98
CA HIS A 71 3.12 3.11 9.33
C HIS A 71 2.70 2.11 8.24
N GLN A 72 2.54 2.55 6.99
CA GLN A 72 2.22 1.65 5.88
C GLN A 72 3.47 1.43 5.03
N THR A 73 4.06 0.26 5.14
CA THR A 73 5.22 -0.15 4.33
C THR A 73 4.99 -1.57 3.82
N VAL A 74 5.27 -1.79 2.55
CA VAL A 74 5.30 -3.13 1.96
C VAL A 74 6.67 -3.35 1.31
N SER A 75 7.18 -4.56 1.44
CA SER A 75 8.53 -4.88 0.98
C SER A 75 8.51 -6.02 -0.02
N GLU A 76 9.45 -6.00 -0.96
CA GLU A 76 9.76 -7.12 -1.83
C GLU A 76 11.26 -7.37 -1.90
N TRP A 77 11.65 -8.57 -2.32
CA TRP A 77 13.04 -8.98 -2.45
C TRP A 77 13.36 -9.36 -3.89
N VAL A 78 14.39 -8.73 -4.43
CA VAL A 78 14.86 -8.92 -5.80
C VAL A 78 16.24 -9.61 -5.77
N CYS A 79 16.33 -10.77 -6.40
CA CYS A 79 17.45 -11.68 -6.25
C CYS A 79 18.37 -11.66 -7.49
N PHE A 80 19.22 -10.61 -7.62
CA PHE A 80 20.13 -10.46 -8.76
C PHE A 80 21.27 -11.50 -8.77
N GLU A 81 21.77 -11.86 -7.60
CA GLU A 81 22.92 -12.76 -7.42
C GLU A 81 22.53 -14.24 -7.28
N HIS A 82 21.25 -14.52 -7.40
CA HIS A 82 20.74 -15.88 -7.36
C HIS A 82 20.74 -16.51 -8.76
N GLU A 83 20.56 -17.83 -8.81
CA GLU A 83 20.46 -18.57 -10.06
C GLU A 83 19.01 -19.01 -10.37
N GLY A 84 18.80 -19.51 -11.56
CA GLY A 84 17.56 -20.14 -11.97
C GLY A 84 16.34 -19.21 -11.97
N TYR A 85 15.25 -19.62 -11.34
CA TYR A 85 13.98 -18.89 -11.34
C TYR A 85 14.06 -17.54 -10.63
N ALA A 86 14.80 -17.46 -9.53
CA ALA A 86 14.97 -16.22 -8.77
C ALA A 86 15.67 -15.12 -9.60
N ARG A 87 16.70 -15.51 -10.35
CA ARG A 87 17.39 -14.61 -11.29
C ARG A 87 16.46 -14.12 -12.41
N LYS A 88 15.71 -15.03 -13.03
CA LYS A 88 14.74 -14.66 -14.08
C LYS A 88 13.70 -13.68 -13.58
N ARG A 89 13.20 -13.86 -12.33
CA ARG A 89 12.29 -12.89 -11.71
C ARG A 89 12.93 -11.53 -11.50
N ALA A 90 14.18 -11.48 -11.06
CA ALA A 90 14.92 -10.22 -10.89
C ALA A 90 15.10 -9.49 -12.23
N GLU A 91 15.39 -10.21 -13.32
CA GLU A 91 15.48 -9.64 -14.67
C GLU A 91 14.13 -9.08 -15.16
N GLN A 92 13.04 -9.80 -14.93
CA GLN A 92 11.69 -9.33 -15.25
C GLN A 92 11.33 -8.09 -14.43
N TRP A 93 11.63 -8.10 -13.14
CA TRP A 93 11.40 -6.98 -12.25
C TRP A 93 12.17 -5.74 -12.71
N TRP A 94 13.45 -5.87 -13.06
CA TRP A 94 14.29 -4.76 -13.54
C TRP A 94 13.70 -4.12 -14.80
N LYS A 95 13.32 -4.94 -15.79
CA LYS A 95 12.70 -4.49 -17.03
C LYS A 95 11.33 -3.83 -16.78
N ALA A 96 10.50 -4.44 -15.95
CA ALA A 96 9.16 -3.92 -15.62
C ALA A 96 9.22 -2.56 -14.91
N ASN A 97 10.29 -2.32 -14.13
CA ASN A 97 10.52 -1.04 -13.47
C ASN A 97 11.27 -0.01 -14.36
N GLY A 98 11.50 -0.33 -15.63
CA GLY A 98 12.10 0.58 -16.61
C GLY A 98 13.62 0.57 -16.64
N GLY A 99 14.25 -0.38 -15.97
CA GLY A 99 15.71 -0.50 -15.96
C GLY A 99 16.30 -0.83 -17.34
N ALA A 100 17.34 -0.10 -17.71
CA ALA A 100 18.05 -0.30 -18.97
C ALA A 100 18.86 -1.59 -18.97
N LEU A 101 19.04 -2.17 -20.16
CA LEU A 101 19.90 -3.34 -20.37
C LEU A 101 21.38 -2.91 -20.45
N PRO A 102 22.31 -3.79 -20.09
CA PRO A 102 22.11 -5.12 -19.52
C PRO A 102 21.60 -5.08 -18.07
N VAL A 103 20.89 -6.12 -17.64
CA VAL A 103 20.41 -6.25 -16.26
C VAL A 103 21.60 -6.37 -15.30
N PRO A 104 21.59 -5.70 -14.15
CA PRO A 104 22.66 -5.80 -13.17
C PRO A 104 22.91 -7.26 -12.72
N GLU A 105 24.17 -7.63 -12.55
CA GLU A 105 24.52 -8.96 -12.06
C GLU A 105 24.58 -9.03 -10.53
N THR A 106 24.90 -7.88 -9.91
CA THR A 106 25.03 -7.76 -8.45
C THR A 106 24.08 -6.74 -7.88
N VAL A 107 23.80 -6.84 -6.58
CA VAL A 107 22.97 -5.88 -5.85
C VAL A 107 23.63 -4.51 -5.81
N ASP A 108 24.93 -4.44 -5.62
CA ASP A 108 25.70 -3.18 -5.61
C ASP A 108 25.56 -2.43 -6.94
N LEU A 109 25.73 -3.14 -8.06
CA LEU A 109 25.58 -2.54 -9.38
C LEU A 109 24.13 -2.06 -9.62
N ALA A 110 23.16 -2.83 -9.14
CA ALA A 110 21.77 -2.43 -9.22
C ALA A 110 21.52 -1.13 -8.44
N ARG A 111 22.04 -1.02 -7.21
CA ARG A 111 21.90 0.19 -6.38
C ARG A 111 22.53 1.40 -7.03
N VAL A 112 23.77 1.29 -7.49
CA VAL A 112 24.45 2.40 -8.20
C VAL A 112 23.60 2.90 -9.37
N ARG A 113 23.05 1.98 -10.18
CA ARG A 113 22.20 2.38 -11.30
C ARG A 113 20.87 3.00 -10.86
N ILE A 114 20.28 2.50 -9.76
CA ILE A 114 19.05 3.08 -9.18
C ILE A 114 19.31 4.51 -8.69
N ASP A 115 20.42 4.74 -8.00
CA ASP A 115 20.82 6.08 -7.54
C ASP A 115 21.06 7.05 -8.70
N MET A 116 21.49 6.53 -9.85
CA MET A 116 21.60 7.28 -11.10
C MET A 116 20.25 7.50 -11.82
N GLY A 117 19.13 7.05 -11.26
CA GLY A 117 17.81 7.24 -11.83
C GLY A 117 17.42 6.22 -12.90
N ALA A 118 17.99 5.00 -12.87
CA ALA A 118 17.71 3.97 -13.88
C ALA A 118 16.27 3.43 -13.84
N LEU A 119 15.54 3.60 -12.74
CA LEU A 119 14.19 3.08 -12.58
C LEU A 119 13.14 4.20 -12.68
N ARG A 120 11.96 3.83 -13.17
CA ARG A 120 10.81 4.73 -13.22
C ARG A 120 10.28 4.99 -11.80
N ARG A 121 9.78 6.21 -11.58
CA ARG A 121 9.14 6.58 -10.32
C ARG A 121 7.89 5.74 -10.08
N VAL A 122 7.81 5.14 -8.91
CA VAL A 122 6.61 4.43 -8.45
C VAL A 122 5.61 5.44 -7.89
N VAL A 123 4.34 5.31 -8.30
CA VAL A 123 3.24 6.19 -7.84
C VAL A 123 2.38 5.48 -6.82
N SER A 124 2.02 4.23 -7.07
CA SER A 124 1.18 3.46 -6.16
C SER A 124 1.47 1.97 -6.24
N VAL A 125 1.12 1.27 -5.16
CA VAL A 125 1.20 -0.18 -5.06
C VAL A 125 -0.17 -0.76 -4.75
N THR A 126 -0.44 -1.96 -5.27
CA THR A 126 -1.62 -2.75 -4.93
C THR A 126 -1.21 -3.85 -3.96
N VAL A 127 -1.93 -3.93 -2.85
CA VAL A 127 -1.55 -4.77 -1.71
C VAL A 127 -2.74 -5.63 -1.28
N ASP A 128 -2.47 -6.89 -0.96
CA ASP A 128 -3.42 -7.79 -0.29
C ASP A 128 -3.16 -7.75 1.22
N GLN A 129 -4.18 -7.40 1.99
CA GLN A 129 -4.12 -7.25 3.46
C GLN A 129 -4.78 -8.40 4.22
N ARG A 130 -5.13 -9.49 3.56
CA ARG A 130 -5.82 -10.62 4.22
C ARG A 130 -4.95 -11.36 5.20
N GLU A 131 -3.63 -11.33 4.99
CA GLU A 131 -2.64 -11.95 5.87
C GLU A 131 -2.09 -10.94 6.88
N GLU A 132 -1.42 -11.43 7.91
CA GLU A 132 -0.76 -10.60 8.93
C GLU A 132 0.24 -9.60 8.31
N TYR A 133 0.93 -10.03 7.26
CA TYR A 133 1.86 -9.19 6.50
C TYR A 133 1.28 -8.85 5.13
N PRO A 134 1.17 -7.56 4.79
CA PRO A 134 0.66 -7.12 3.50
C PRO A 134 1.50 -7.69 2.35
N LYS A 135 0.83 -8.30 1.38
CA LYS A 135 1.49 -8.89 0.20
C LYS A 135 1.37 -7.96 -1.00
N LEU A 136 2.50 -7.62 -1.60
CA LEU A 136 2.55 -6.84 -2.83
C LEU A 136 1.99 -7.64 -4.00
N LEU A 137 0.96 -7.11 -4.67
CA LEU A 137 0.34 -7.70 -5.85
C LEU A 137 0.76 -6.99 -7.15
N GLY A 138 1.04 -5.69 -7.08
CA GLY A 138 1.42 -4.92 -8.26
C GLY A 138 1.96 -3.55 -7.94
N VAL A 139 2.72 -2.99 -8.88
CA VAL A 139 3.34 -1.67 -8.80
C VAL A 139 2.91 -0.85 -9.99
N ARG A 140 2.51 0.40 -9.77
CA ARG A 140 2.17 1.37 -10.81
C ARG A 140 3.22 2.48 -10.84
N HIS A 141 3.72 2.75 -12.03
CA HIS A 141 4.72 3.79 -12.28
C HIS A 141 4.06 5.08 -12.81
N ALA A 142 4.75 6.19 -12.65
CA ALA A 142 4.41 7.43 -13.35
C ALA A 142 4.48 7.19 -14.87
N GLU A 143 3.55 7.75 -15.62
CA GLU A 143 3.60 7.72 -17.08
C GLU A 143 4.86 8.48 -17.55
N ALA A 144 5.56 7.91 -18.53
CA ALA A 144 6.68 8.58 -19.13
C ALA A 144 6.15 9.79 -19.90
N GLY A 145 6.31 11.00 -19.37
CA GLY A 145 5.92 12.21 -20.09
C GLY A 145 5.44 13.40 -19.28
N VAL A 146 5.22 13.28 -17.98
CA VAL A 146 4.92 14.45 -17.14
C VAL A 146 6.16 14.84 -16.36
N VAL A 147 7.07 15.53 -17.04
CA VAL A 147 8.00 16.42 -16.35
C VAL A 147 7.14 17.53 -15.80
N ALA A 148 6.85 17.53 -14.50
CA ALA A 148 6.34 18.69 -13.82
C ALA A 148 7.42 19.77 -13.96
N MET A 149 7.25 20.67 -14.90
CA MET A 149 7.98 21.93 -14.92
C MET A 149 7.60 22.63 -13.63
N HIS A 150 8.51 22.64 -12.67
CA HIS A 150 8.48 23.58 -11.58
C HIS A 150 8.72 24.96 -12.22
N VAL A 151 7.63 25.66 -12.50
CA VAL A 151 7.69 27.08 -12.77
C VAL A 151 7.99 27.71 -11.42
N SER A 152 9.24 28.11 -11.24
CA SER A 152 9.63 29.02 -10.16
C SER A 152 8.99 30.38 -10.46
N ASP A 153 8.03 30.77 -9.63
CA ASP A 153 7.44 32.12 -9.59
C ASP A 153 8.43 33.14 -8.98
N ASP A 154 9.60 33.26 -9.56
CA ASP A 154 10.56 34.31 -9.19
C ASP A 154 10.97 35.11 -10.42
N GLU A 155 10.02 35.85 -11.01
CA GLU A 155 10.33 37.03 -11.81
C GLU A 155 9.09 37.91 -11.95
N ILE A 156 8.85 38.75 -10.96
CA ILE A 156 8.05 39.99 -11.17
C ILE A 156 9.07 41.14 -11.28
N PRO A 157 9.35 41.64 -12.47
CA PRO A 157 10.02 42.93 -12.61
C PRO A 157 8.98 44.05 -12.37
N PHE A 158 9.33 44.96 -11.53
CA PHE A 158 8.61 46.24 -11.35
C PHE A 158 8.62 47.10 -12.60
#